data_1ca981fa85bcb2bd6e82095a50b8a699
#
_entry.id   1ca981fa85bcb2bd6e82095a50b8a699
#
_cell.length_a   1.000
_cell.length_b   1.000
_cell.length_c   1.000
_cell.angle_alpha   90.00
_cell.angle_beta   90.00
_cell.angle_gamma   90.00
#
_symmetry.space_group_name_H-M   'P 1'
#
loop_
_entity.id
_entity.type
_entity.pdbx_description
1 polymer ?
#
loop_
_entity_poly.entity_id
_entity_poly.type
_entity_poly.pdbx_seq_one_letter_code
_entity_poly.pdbx_strand_id
1 'polypeptide(L)' 'MADVSFHNVTKIEVLKRKDHNGFSVRDLVIHNNEYNYELGRRIATKTQINLFLNSKEASKLVYNNNKAY' A
#
# COMPACT_ATOMS: atom_id res chain seq x y z
N MET A 1 4.01 16.45 8.40
CA MET A 1 3.72 15.34 7.47
C MET A 1 4.32 14.05 8.01
N ALA A 2 3.58 12.97 7.93
CA ALA A 2 4.07 11.66 8.35
C ALA A 2 4.49 10.87 7.11
N ASP A 3 5.64 10.22 7.19
CA ASP A 3 6.15 9.40 6.10
C ASP A 3 6.23 7.94 6.56
N VAL A 4 5.85 7.05 5.66
CA VAL A 4 6.00 5.61 5.84
C VAL A 4 6.84 5.09 4.68
N SER A 5 7.91 4.39 4.99
CA SER A 5 8.83 3.88 3.96
C SER A 5 8.85 2.36 3.96
N PHE A 6 8.80 1.80 2.77
CA PHE A 6 8.97 0.36 2.56
C PHE A 6 10.17 0.15 1.65
N HIS A 7 11.02 -0.79 2.02
CA HIS A 7 12.23 -1.11 1.26
C HIS A 7 12.12 -2.48 0.61
N ASN A 8 12.85 -2.66 -0.50
CA ASN A 8 12.87 -3.92 -1.22
C ASN A 8 11.48 -4.38 -1.67
N VAL A 9 10.68 -3.42 -2.12
CA VAL A 9 9.32 -3.68 -2.60
C VAL A 9 9.39 -4.38 -3.94
N THR A 10 8.69 -5.51 -4.06
CA THR A 10 8.66 -6.29 -5.29
C THR A 10 7.35 -6.14 -6.04
N LYS A 11 6.27 -5.76 -5.33
CA LYS A 11 4.96 -5.63 -5.95
C LYS A 11 4.05 -4.75 -5.09
N ILE A 12 3.21 -3.98 -5.75
CA ILE A 12 2.17 -3.19 -5.08
C ILE A 12 0.83 -3.62 -5.70
N GLU A 13 -0.08 -4.11 -4.86
CA GLU A 13 -1.43 -4.43 -5.30
C GLU A 13 -2.39 -3.39 -4.75
N VAL A 14 -3.27 -2.91 -5.62
CA VAL A 14 -4.39 -2.04 -5.24
C VAL A 14 -5.64 -2.88 -5.36
N LEU A 15 -6.28 -3.18 -4.24
CA LEU A 15 -7.45 -4.02 -4.22
C LEU A 15 -8.71 -3.21 -4.55
N LYS A 16 -9.77 -3.91 -4.91
CA LYS A 16 -11.03 -3.29 -5.26
C LYS A 16 -11.60 -2.54 -4.05
N ARG A 17 -12.10 -1.33 -4.30
CA ARG A 17 -12.76 -0.54 -3.27
C ARG A 17 -13.98 -1.28 -2.71
N LYS A 18 -14.12 -1.26 -1.39
CA LYS A 18 -15.28 -1.79 -0.70
C LYS A 18 -16.10 -0.64 -0.15
N ASP A 19 -17.36 -0.60 -0.51
CA ASP A 19 -18.27 0.45 -0.07
C ASP A 19 -19.11 -0.05 1.10
N HIS A 20 -19.16 0.75 2.15
CA HIS A 20 -19.97 0.51 3.33
C HIS A 20 -20.95 1.67 3.53
N ASN A 21 -21.85 1.51 4.48
CA ASN A 21 -22.79 2.56 4.80
C ASN A 21 -22.05 3.71 5.49
N GLY A 22 -21.91 4.84 4.79
CA GLY A 22 -21.28 6.03 5.32
C GLY A 22 -19.77 6.16 5.07
N PHE A 23 -19.11 5.13 4.52
CA PHE A 23 -17.68 5.21 4.20
C PHE A 23 -17.29 4.16 3.17
N SER A 24 -16.09 4.30 2.66
CA SER A 24 -15.49 3.33 1.73
C SER A 24 -14.09 2.96 2.20
N VAL A 25 -13.62 1.79 1.81
CA VAL A 25 -12.29 1.31 2.16
C VAL A 25 -11.54 0.93 0.90
N ARG A 26 -10.29 1.38 0.80
CA ARG A 26 -9.35 0.97 -0.24
C ARG A 26 -8.16 0.31 0.43
N ASP A 27 -7.87 -0.92 0.04
CA ASP A 27 -6.75 -1.65 0.59
C ASP A 27 -5.58 -1.70 -0.41
N LEU A 28 -4.39 -1.57 0.12
CA LEU A 28 -3.14 -1.76 -0.62
C LEU A 28 -2.40 -2.92 0.00
N VAL A 29 -1.76 -3.73 -0.83
CA VAL A 29 -0.87 -4.80 -0.35
C VAL A 29 0.52 -4.54 -0.89
N ILE A 30 1.46 -4.35 0.02
CA ILE A 30 2.86 -4.12 -0.31
C ILE A 30 3.61 -5.43 -0.11
N HIS A 31 4.21 -5.93 -1.19
CA HIS A 31 5.03 -7.14 -1.16
C HIS A 31 6.49 -6.74 -1.08
N ASN A 32 7.21 -7.32 -0.12
CA ASN A 32 8.62 -7.04 0.10
C ASN A 32 9.42 -8.34 0.14
N ASN A 33 10.70 -8.23 -0.12
CA ASN A 33 11.66 -9.28 0.22
C ASN A 33 12.53 -8.78 1.37
N GLU A 34 12.51 -9.50 2.47
CA GLU A 34 13.34 -9.17 3.62
C GLU A 34 14.34 -10.28 3.86
N TYR A 35 15.58 -9.90 4.21
CA TYR A 35 16.62 -10.87 4.54
C TYR A 35 16.41 -11.37 5.97
N ASN A 36 16.31 -12.69 6.11
CA ASN A 36 16.20 -13.32 7.42
C ASN A 36 17.55 -13.89 7.81
N TYR A 37 18.18 -13.29 8.82
CA TYR A 37 19.51 -13.69 9.25
C TYR A 37 19.56 -15.06 9.88
N GLU A 38 18.47 -15.50 10.51
CA GLU A 38 18.39 -16.84 11.09
C GLU A 38 18.39 -17.93 10.03
N LEU A 39 17.69 -17.69 8.93
CA LEU A 39 17.56 -18.64 7.84
C LEU A 39 18.63 -18.45 6.76
N GLY A 40 19.33 -17.32 6.79
CA GLY A 40 20.34 -16.99 5.80
C GLY A 40 19.81 -16.80 4.38
N ARG A 41 18.57 -16.35 4.25
CA ARG A 41 17.95 -16.14 2.94
C ARG A 41 16.91 -15.03 2.99
N ARG A 42 16.46 -14.59 1.80
CA ARG A 42 15.39 -13.63 1.69
C ARG A 42 14.03 -14.33 1.78
N ILE A 43 13.09 -13.69 2.44
CA ILE A 43 11.73 -14.18 2.63
C ILE A 43 10.77 -13.15 2.09
N ALA A 44 9.78 -13.61 1.32
CA ALA A 44 8.70 -12.75 0.85
C ALA A 44 7.75 -12.43 2.00
N THR A 45 7.47 -11.15 2.18
CA THR A 45 6.53 -10.67 3.20
C THR A 45 5.48 -9.77 2.56
N LYS A 46 4.36 -9.62 3.25
CA LYS A 46 3.26 -8.77 2.80
C LYS A 46 2.82 -7.86 3.93
N THR A 47 2.54 -6.61 3.59
CA THR A 47 1.91 -5.66 4.51
C THR A 47 0.64 -5.14 3.87
N GLN A 48 -0.47 -5.25 4.58
CA GLN A 48 -1.74 -4.71 4.11
C GLN A 48 -1.99 -3.36 4.76
N ILE A 49 -2.35 -2.38 3.95
CA ILE A 49 -2.68 -1.03 4.39
C ILE A 49 -4.15 -0.80 4.09
N ASN A 50 -4.92 -0.48 5.11
CA ASN A 50 -6.34 -0.21 4.98
C ASN A 50 -6.57 1.29 5.05
N LEU A 51 -7.19 1.85 4.00
CA LEU A 51 -7.45 3.27 3.90
C LEU A 51 -8.96 3.48 4.00
N PHE A 52 -9.39 4.16 5.05
CA PHE A 52 -10.78 4.51 5.25
C PHE A 52 -11.04 5.86 4.62
N LEU A 53 -11.98 5.90 3.68
CA LEU A 53 -12.18 7.03 2.80
C LEU A 53 -13.43 7.81 3.21
N ASN A 54 -13.33 9.14 3.19
CA ASN A 54 -14.47 10.01 3.49
C ASN A 54 -15.54 9.97 2.39
N SER A 55 -15.13 9.63 1.17
CA SER A 55 -16.04 9.59 0.02
C SER A 55 -15.50 8.64 -1.02
N LYS A 56 -16.34 8.25 -1.97
CA LYS A 56 -15.93 7.42 -3.10
C LYS A 56 -14.88 8.12 -3.96
N GLU A 57 -14.95 9.44 -4.05
CA GLU A 57 -13.98 10.23 -4.83
C GLU A 57 -12.56 10.10 -4.29
N ALA A 58 -12.41 9.95 -2.97
CA ALA A 58 -11.10 9.80 -2.35
C ALA A 58 -10.38 8.50 -2.75
N SER A 59 -11.10 7.53 -3.36
CA SER A 59 -10.48 6.28 -3.81
C SER A 59 -9.71 6.43 -5.11
N LYS A 60 -9.82 7.56 -5.80
CA LYS A 60 -9.12 7.79 -7.05
C LYS A 60 -7.65 7.99 -6.82
N LEU A 61 -6.84 7.34 -7.66
CA LEU A 61 -5.40 7.52 -7.64
C LEU A 61 -5.06 8.77 -8.45
N VAL A 62 -4.27 9.65 -7.85
CA VAL A 62 -3.83 10.88 -8.50
C VAL A 62 -2.33 10.81 -8.71
N TYR A 63 -1.91 10.93 -9.97
CA TYR A 63 -0.49 10.98 -10.33
C TYR A 63 -0.09 12.41 -10.52
N ASN A 64 0.85 12.88 -9.73
CA ASN A 64 1.31 14.27 -9.81
C ASN A 64 2.60 14.32 -10.64
N ASN A 65 2.44 14.65 -11.93
CA ASN A 65 3.56 14.69 -12.87
C ASN A 65 4.42 15.94 -12.72
N ASN A 66 4.02 16.89 -11.89
CA ASN A 66 4.78 18.12 -11.66
C ASN A 66 5.87 17.94 -10.63
N LYS A 67 5.93 16.78 -9.98
CA LYS A 67 6.93 16.47 -8.98
C LYS A 67 7.96 15.52 -9.56
N ALA A 68 9.21 15.91 -9.51
CA ALA A 68 10.32 15.03 -9.86
C ALA A 68 10.88 14.44 -8.56
N TYR A 69 11.20 13.18 -8.61
CA TYR A 69 11.81 12.49 -7.47
C TYR A 69 13.14 11.92 -7.88
#